data_24d7933aec109c002b3b802ab7859986
#
_entry.id   24d7933aec109c002b3b802ab7859986
#
_cell.length_a   1.000
_cell.length_b   1.000
_cell.length_c   1.000
_cell.angle_alpha   90.00
_cell.angle_beta   90.00
_cell.angle_gamma   90.00
#
_symmetry.space_group_name_H-M   'P 1'
#
loop_
_entity.id
_entity.type
_entity.pdbx_description
1 polymer ?
#
loop_
_entity_poly.entity_id
_entity_poly.type
_entity_poly.pdbx_seq_one_letter_code
_entity_poly.pdbx_strand_id
1 'polypeptide(L)'
;MGKMRRVMLIAAVGIAAIVLLATIVCNSGYVQNRLIAMATDALEKELKTDVRIEGIGINLLGQHVTVYGVSLKDQQQRDLVRVKEIFGDFRLLPLLRGQVALKECRLSGIDLLIVQPENGPANYQFLLDATKKDPKTKQNKQPQNKVFQLDLQYAKVEQLHVRYNDKDYYLAQAAYSDWRENRHVDIKGLNFKTDNHKPRRNENKPHRGAFDEGHLDVMADLGFDILRADKDTVRAKMTKCCIQDTIAGIDLNDVRADILYSNKHIRLSDVVVQQITTRIDIPQADIILPDKANQKSLFYRADSITARVLLKDIAKPFSPALSRFSIPLNLRVSVDGSAHEMTFRGIHVNTDDQLLTIHATGVMRNFKKARDLTLHFEVHDMVARPGIKDKIINQFTVKKYMMYQIYALGVVKYHGSFDILWRKEQFRGLLNTEKGDVDFEFQLDESTKYLTGRASTNALHLGDLFNMKNLGNIDCSATFKIDYSKQRTAEMRKEKGGKLPIGEVKADVRSVAYRNITLENLMTFMESDGALAEGHVTLKGQMTDLMLEFSFTNTAEMQKVKVKPRLKYRHLVGS
;
A
#
# COMPACT_ATOMS: atom_id res chain seq x y z
N MET A 1 -17.38 -69.45 25.73
CA MET A 1 -17.32 -68.03 25.33
C MET A 1 -18.36 -67.13 26.00
N GLY A 2 -19.57 -67.59 26.38
CA GLY A 2 -20.63 -66.73 26.95
C GLY A 2 -20.41 -66.20 28.35
N LYS A 3 -19.77 -66.94 29.26
CA LYS A 3 -19.54 -66.48 30.66
C LYS A 3 -18.48 -65.39 30.76
N MET A 4 -17.39 -65.46 30.00
CA MET A 4 -16.31 -64.49 30.01
C MET A 4 -16.77 -63.13 29.42
N ARG A 5 -17.63 -63.16 28.36
CA ARG A 5 -18.26 -61.95 27.83
C ARG A 5 -19.19 -61.26 28.82
N ARG A 6 -19.97 -62.03 29.63
CA ARG A 6 -20.84 -61.47 30.68
C ARG A 6 -20.02 -60.83 31.82
N VAL A 7 -18.94 -61.48 32.24
CA VAL A 7 -18.05 -60.92 33.28
C VAL A 7 -17.37 -59.64 32.79
N MET A 8 -16.86 -59.63 31.55
CA MET A 8 -16.31 -58.40 30.95
C MET A 8 -17.35 -57.28 30.85
N LEU A 9 -18.59 -57.62 30.47
CA LEU A 9 -19.65 -56.62 30.32
C LEU A 9 -20.07 -56.06 31.70
N ILE A 10 -20.17 -56.88 32.75
CA ILE A 10 -20.45 -56.45 34.10
C ILE A 10 -19.31 -55.57 34.64
N ALA A 11 -18.05 -55.98 34.39
CA ALA A 11 -16.89 -55.18 34.77
C ALA A 11 -16.87 -53.81 34.05
N ALA A 12 -17.15 -53.77 32.75
CA ALA A 12 -17.22 -52.54 31.98
C ALA A 12 -18.37 -51.61 32.44
N VAL A 13 -19.55 -52.17 32.74
CA VAL A 13 -20.69 -51.41 33.30
C VAL A 13 -20.35 -50.90 34.71
N GLY A 14 -19.68 -51.70 35.53
CA GLY A 14 -19.23 -51.31 36.86
C GLY A 14 -18.22 -50.14 36.80
N ILE A 15 -17.24 -50.22 35.93
CA ILE A 15 -16.28 -49.14 35.70
C ILE A 15 -16.99 -47.89 35.20
N ALA A 16 -17.90 -48.01 34.22
CA ALA A 16 -18.65 -46.86 33.71
C ALA A 16 -19.52 -46.20 34.78
N ALA A 17 -20.15 -46.99 35.65
CA ALA A 17 -20.93 -46.50 36.77
C ALA A 17 -20.05 -45.75 37.82
N ILE A 18 -18.86 -46.27 38.11
CA ILE A 18 -17.89 -45.62 38.99
C ILE A 18 -17.43 -44.29 38.40
N VAL A 19 -17.10 -44.25 37.13
CA VAL A 19 -16.68 -43.02 36.43
C VAL A 19 -17.84 -42.01 36.36
N LEU A 20 -19.07 -42.47 36.16
CA LEU A 20 -20.25 -41.60 36.19
C LEU A 20 -20.46 -41.00 37.57
N LEU A 21 -20.41 -41.84 38.66
CA LEU A 21 -20.48 -41.39 40.03
C LEU A 21 -19.37 -40.37 40.38
N ALA A 22 -18.14 -40.67 39.97
CA ALA A 22 -17.03 -39.76 40.15
C ALA A 22 -17.26 -38.42 39.40
N THR A 23 -17.80 -38.43 38.18
CA THR A 23 -18.17 -37.22 37.44
C THR A 23 -19.23 -36.41 38.18
N ILE A 24 -20.27 -37.09 38.71
CA ILE A 24 -21.32 -36.43 39.53
C ILE A 24 -20.75 -35.81 40.78
N VAL A 25 -19.87 -36.52 41.49
CA VAL A 25 -19.19 -35.98 42.70
C VAL A 25 -18.28 -34.81 42.37
N CYS A 26 -17.49 -34.91 41.30
CA CYS A 26 -16.61 -33.81 40.87
C CYS A 26 -17.40 -32.56 40.44
N ASN A 27 -18.62 -32.71 39.96
CA ASN A 27 -19.50 -31.60 39.62
C ASN A 27 -20.46 -31.20 40.75
N SER A 28 -20.36 -31.78 41.94
CA SER A 28 -21.11 -31.32 43.11
C SER A 28 -20.63 -29.92 43.53
N GLY A 29 -21.56 -29.05 43.95
CA GLY A 29 -21.24 -27.68 44.36
C GLY A 29 -20.15 -27.58 45.42
N TYR A 30 -20.07 -28.56 46.31
CA TYR A 30 -19.03 -28.63 47.35
C TYR A 30 -17.64 -28.82 46.73
N VAL A 31 -17.47 -29.79 45.84
CA VAL A 31 -16.18 -30.07 45.18
C VAL A 31 -15.79 -28.97 44.23
N GLN A 32 -16.74 -28.45 43.46
CA GLN A 32 -16.49 -27.31 42.54
C GLN A 32 -16.01 -26.08 43.32
N ASN A 33 -16.69 -25.67 44.40
CA ASN A 33 -16.30 -24.52 45.21
C ASN A 33 -14.90 -24.70 45.83
N ARG A 34 -14.56 -25.93 46.24
CA ARG A 34 -13.24 -26.21 46.80
C ARG A 34 -12.15 -26.18 45.69
N LEU A 35 -12.43 -26.70 44.50
CA LEU A 35 -11.51 -26.63 43.37
C LEU A 35 -11.31 -25.18 42.90
N ILE A 36 -12.39 -24.41 42.83
CA ILE A 36 -12.33 -22.99 42.50
C ILE A 36 -11.44 -22.25 43.52
N ALA A 37 -11.70 -22.41 44.80
CA ALA A 37 -10.92 -21.76 45.85
C ALA A 37 -9.43 -22.15 45.76
N MET A 38 -9.12 -23.44 45.61
CA MET A 38 -7.73 -23.90 45.48
C MET A 38 -7.04 -23.34 44.23
N ALA A 39 -7.74 -23.30 43.08
CA ALA A 39 -7.20 -22.78 41.84
C ALA A 39 -7.00 -21.25 41.92
N THR A 40 -7.97 -20.53 42.47
CA THR A 40 -7.90 -19.09 42.70
C THR A 40 -6.75 -18.72 43.61
N ASP A 41 -6.67 -19.34 44.80
CA ASP A 41 -5.59 -19.11 45.76
C ASP A 41 -4.20 -19.39 45.18
N ALA A 42 -4.07 -20.46 44.41
CA ALA A 42 -2.81 -20.82 43.78
C ALA A 42 -2.39 -19.78 42.71
N LEU A 43 -3.34 -19.34 41.86
CA LEU A 43 -3.09 -18.34 40.85
C LEU A 43 -2.82 -16.96 41.44
N GLU A 44 -3.58 -16.54 42.44
CA GLU A 44 -3.38 -15.25 43.13
C GLU A 44 -2.01 -15.19 43.79
N LYS A 45 -1.59 -16.29 44.42
CA LYS A 45 -0.27 -16.39 45.08
C LYS A 45 0.87 -16.32 44.03
N GLU A 46 0.72 -16.97 42.88
CA GLU A 46 1.76 -17.02 41.89
C GLU A 46 1.78 -15.72 41.04
N LEU A 47 0.63 -15.20 40.67
CA LEU A 47 0.49 -14.02 39.81
C LEU A 47 0.47 -12.70 40.62
N LYS A 48 0.29 -12.76 41.94
CA LYS A 48 0.22 -11.60 42.86
C LYS A 48 -0.83 -10.57 42.44
N THR A 49 -1.98 -11.05 41.99
CA THR A 49 -3.11 -10.23 41.59
C THR A 49 -4.42 -10.97 41.80
N ASP A 50 -5.54 -10.22 41.83
CA ASP A 50 -6.87 -10.78 42.02
C ASP A 50 -7.26 -11.64 40.82
N VAL A 51 -7.61 -12.89 41.08
CA VAL A 51 -8.12 -13.85 40.10
C VAL A 51 -9.53 -14.29 40.53
N ARG A 52 -10.44 -14.38 39.59
CA ARG A 52 -11.79 -14.87 39.83
C ARG A 52 -12.13 -15.97 38.85
N ILE A 53 -12.74 -17.05 39.37
CA ILE A 53 -13.25 -18.17 38.59
C ILE A 53 -14.70 -18.37 39.01
N GLU A 54 -15.64 -18.35 38.07
CA GLU A 54 -17.06 -18.48 38.37
C GLU A 54 -17.54 -19.93 38.45
N GLY A 55 -16.93 -20.83 37.68
CA GLY A 55 -17.32 -22.22 37.69
C GLY A 55 -16.29 -23.17 37.06
N ILE A 56 -16.32 -24.40 37.48
CA ILE A 56 -15.51 -25.50 36.92
C ILE A 56 -16.42 -26.70 36.69
N GLY A 57 -16.50 -27.17 35.43
CA GLY A 57 -17.18 -28.40 35.06
C GLY A 57 -16.16 -29.50 34.71
N ILE A 58 -16.32 -30.70 35.27
CA ILE A 58 -15.44 -31.83 35.02
C ILE A 58 -16.25 -33.00 34.45
N ASN A 59 -15.90 -33.43 33.24
CA ASN A 59 -16.48 -34.61 32.65
C ASN A 59 -15.41 -35.69 32.46
N LEU A 60 -15.37 -36.64 33.39
CA LEU A 60 -14.38 -37.72 33.35
C LEU A 60 -14.65 -38.73 32.22
N LEU A 61 -15.90 -38.96 31.87
CA LEU A 61 -16.27 -39.85 30.72
C LEU A 61 -15.89 -39.21 29.39
N GLY A 62 -16.19 -37.89 29.24
CA GLY A 62 -15.83 -37.11 28.06
C GLY A 62 -14.39 -36.62 28.06
N GLN A 63 -13.63 -36.88 29.12
CA GLN A 63 -12.21 -36.50 29.28
C GLN A 63 -11.93 -35.01 29.11
N HIS A 64 -12.85 -34.15 29.55
CA HIS A 64 -12.68 -32.71 29.43
C HIS A 64 -13.00 -31.95 30.73
N VAL A 65 -12.38 -30.78 30.84
CA VAL A 65 -12.64 -29.78 31.87
C VAL A 65 -13.06 -28.48 31.19
N THR A 66 -14.10 -27.86 31.73
CA THR A 66 -14.53 -26.53 31.30
C THR A 66 -14.47 -25.58 32.49
N VAL A 67 -13.78 -24.45 32.31
CA VAL A 67 -13.71 -23.39 33.32
C VAL A 67 -14.48 -22.19 32.79
N TYR A 68 -15.37 -21.67 33.61
CA TYR A 68 -16.26 -20.58 33.24
C TYR A 68 -15.90 -19.31 34.00
N GLY A 69 -16.02 -18.15 33.32
CA GLY A 69 -15.94 -16.84 33.92
C GLY A 69 -14.60 -16.54 34.58
N VAL A 70 -13.50 -16.74 33.87
CA VAL A 70 -12.17 -16.40 34.40
C VAL A 70 -11.91 -14.92 34.21
N SER A 71 -11.59 -14.21 35.30
CA SER A 71 -11.14 -12.83 35.20
C SER A 71 -9.87 -12.61 36.03
N LEU A 72 -8.99 -11.77 35.50
CA LEU A 72 -7.71 -11.40 36.10
C LEU A 72 -7.58 -9.88 36.04
N LYS A 73 -7.20 -9.27 37.16
CA LYS A 73 -6.99 -7.83 37.26
C LYS A 73 -5.53 -7.46 37.07
N ASP A 74 -5.28 -6.24 36.62
CA ASP A 74 -3.94 -5.66 36.64
C ASP A 74 -3.58 -5.06 38.02
N GLN A 75 -2.37 -4.56 38.14
CA GLN A 75 -1.88 -3.95 39.40
C GLN A 75 -2.63 -2.65 39.77
N GLN A 76 -3.47 -2.13 38.88
CA GLN A 76 -4.33 -0.96 39.08
C GLN A 76 -5.81 -1.34 39.27
N GLN A 77 -6.09 -2.62 39.55
CA GLN A 77 -7.41 -3.18 39.80
C GLN A 77 -8.36 -3.09 38.59
N ARG A 78 -7.83 -2.91 37.34
CA ARG A 78 -8.63 -2.97 36.12
C ARG A 78 -8.67 -4.42 35.63
N ASP A 79 -9.75 -4.80 34.96
CA ASP A 79 -9.85 -6.12 34.33
C ASP A 79 -8.87 -6.21 33.17
N LEU A 80 -7.75 -6.93 33.39
CA LEU A 80 -6.73 -7.16 32.38
C LEU A 80 -7.18 -8.22 31.36
N VAL A 81 -7.75 -9.32 31.87
CA VAL A 81 -8.23 -10.45 31.07
C VAL A 81 -9.58 -10.89 31.61
N ARG A 82 -10.53 -11.11 30.72
CA ARG A 82 -11.76 -11.86 30.98
C ARG A 82 -11.89 -12.95 29.94
N VAL A 83 -12.22 -14.16 30.36
CA VAL A 83 -12.48 -15.29 29.48
C VAL A 83 -13.80 -15.91 29.91
N LYS A 84 -14.75 -15.98 28.99
CA LYS A 84 -16.08 -16.54 29.27
C LYS A 84 -16.00 -18.05 29.51
N GLU A 85 -15.25 -18.76 28.66
CA GLU A 85 -15.14 -20.19 28.71
C GLU A 85 -13.75 -20.66 28.26
N ILE A 86 -13.16 -21.57 29.04
CA ILE A 86 -11.93 -22.29 28.73
C ILE A 86 -12.28 -23.77 28.75
N PHE A 87 -12.18 -24.43 27.60
CA PHE A 87 -12.38 -25.86 27.45
C PHE A 87 -11.04 -26.56 27.20
N GLY A 88 -10.81 -27.65 27.91
CA GLY A 88 -9.62 -28.48 27.74
C GLY A 88 -9.99 -29.97 27.69
N ASP A 89 -9.59 -30.66 26.64
CA ASP A 89 -9.66 -32.12 26.50
C ASP A 89 -8.33 -32.73 26.91
N PHE A 90 -8.36 -33.71 27.82
CA PHE A 90 -7.18 -34.35 28.38
C PHE A 90 -7.20 -35.88 28.20
N ARG A 91 -6.04 -36.52 28.23
CA ARG A 91 -5.92 -37.97 28.13
C ARG A 91 -5.95 -38.62 29.53
N LEU A 92 -6.87 -39.59 29.73
CA LEU A 92 -7.01 -40.29 31.02
C LEU A 92 -5.77 -41.11 31.41
N LEU A 93 -5.14 -41.81 30.44
CA LEU A 93 -3.99 -42.68 30.77
C LEU A 93 -2.79 -41.94 31.36
N PRO A 94 -2.35 -40.80 30.79
CA PRO A 94 -1.35 -39.96 31.45
C PRO A 94 -1.80 -39.44 32.82
N LEU A 95 -3.09 -39.05 32.94
CA LEU A 95 -3.65 -38.56 34.21
C LEU A 95 -3.55 -39.58 35.34
N LEU A 96 -3.80 -40.85 35.06
CA LEU A 96 -3.62 -41.94 36.03
C LEU A 96 -2.16 -42.12 36.50
N ARG A 97 -1.19 -41.56 35.77
CA ARG A 97 0.24 -41.54 36.10
C ARG A 97 0.67 -40.21 36.69
N GLY A 98 -0.26 -39.33 37.06
CA GLY A 98 0.02 -37.99 37.58
C GLY A 98 0.52 -37.01 36.54
N GLN A 99 0.29 -37.27 35.23
CA GLN A 99 0.67 -36.41 34.13
C GLN A 99 -0.57 -35.86 33.46
N VAL A 100 -0.64 -34.54 33.23
CA VAL A 100 -1.73 -33.92 32.48
C VAL A 100 -1.27 -33.75 31.02
N ALA A 101 -1.91 -34.50 30.12
CA ALA A 101 -1.69 -34.38 28.66
C ALA A 101 -2.91 -33.72 28.01
N LEU A 102 -2.78 -32.45 27.61
CA LEU A 102 -3.81 -31.66 26.95
C LEU A 102 -3.77 -31.93 25.46
N LYS A 103 -4.89 -32.38 24.89
CA LYS A 103 -5.06 -32.70 23.47
C LYS A 103 -5.74 -31.57 22.71
N GLU A 104 -6.76 -30.98 23.32
CA GLU A 104 -7.54 -29.90 22.73
C GLU A 104 -7.72 -28.76 23.73
N CYS A 105 -7.65 -27.52 23.25
CA CYS A 105 -7.93 -26.34 24.01
C CYS A 105 -8.83 -25.38 23.21
N ARG A 106 -9.94 -24.96 23.81
CA ARG A 106 -10.79 -23.92 23.24
C ARG A 106 -10.98 -22.78 24.23
N LEU A 107 -10.83 -21.56 23.76
CA LEU A 107 -11.05 -20.34 24.52
C LEU A 107 -12.16 -19.53 23.83
N SER A 108 -13.15 -19.11 24.56
CA SER A 108 -14.28 -18.37 24.01
C SER A 108 -14.62 -17.13 24.84
N GLY A 109 -14.97 -16.04 24.16
CA GLY A 109 -15.36 -14.80 24.77
C GLY A 109 -14.23 -14.15 25.57
N ILE A 110 -13.13 -13.82 24.94
CA ILE A 110 -11.93 -13.25 25.55
C ILE A 110 -11.96 -11.74 25.37
N ASP A 111 -11.93 -11.00 26.48
CA ASP A 111 -11.66 -9.57 26.53
C ASP A 111 -10.30 -9.33 27.19
N LEU A 112 -9.42 -8.65 26.48
CA LEU A 112 -8.06 -8.33 26.91
C LEU A 112 -7.82 -6.82 26.86
N LEU A 113 -7.41 -6.22 28.00
CA LEU A 113 -7.05 -4.81 28.08
C LEU A 113 -5.54 -4.67 28.24
N ILE A 114 -4.85 -4.22 27.20
CA ILE A 114 -3.42 -3.93 27.23
C ILE A 114 -3.22 -2.42 27.26
N VAL A 115 -2.54 -1.94 28.30
CA VAL A 115 -2.15 -0.54 28.43
C VAL A 115 -0.63 -0.46 28.51
N GLN A 116 -0.04 0.19 27.49
CA GLN A 116 1.40 0.46 27.41
C GLN A 116 1.60 1.96 27.46
N PRO A 117 1.98 2.54 28.61
CA PRO A 117 2.29 3.96 28.70
C PRO A 117 3.57 4.29 27.94
N GLU A 118 3.73 5.53 27.47
CA GLU A 118 4.94 5.99 26.78
C GLU A 118 6.20 5.84 27.64
N ASN A 119 6.06 6.10 28.94
CA ASN A 119 7.14 5.96 29.93
C ASN A 119 6.67 5.04 31.06
N GLY A 120 7.00 3.75 30.96
CA GLY A 120 6.68 2.79 32.02
C GLY A 120 6.44 1.36 31.52
N PRO A 121 6.29 0.40 32.45
CA PRO A 121 5.98 -0.97 32.10
C PRO A 121 4.52 -1.10 31.64
N ALA A 122 4.27 -2.08 30.77
CA ALA A 122 2.91 -2.45 30.38
C ALA A 122 2.14 -3.02 31.58
N ASN A 123 0.81 -2.88 31.56
CA ASN A 123 -0.06 -3.37 32.63
C ASN A 123 -0.03 -4.90 32.82
N TYR A 124 0.53 -5.66 31.87
CA TYR A 124 0.74 -7.11 31.95
C TYR A 124 2.17 -7.50 32.35
N GLN A 125 3.09 -6.54 32.56
CA GLN A 125 4.51 -6.83 32.84
C GLN A 125 4.72 -7.73 34.04
N PHE A 126 3.89 -7.57 35.06
CA PHE A 126 3.95 -8.40 36.28
C PHE A 126 3.73 -9.89 36.01
N LEU A 127 2.92 -10.25 34.98
CA LEU A 127 2.73 -11.65 34.57
C LEU A 127 4.02 -12.23 33.98
N LEU A 128 4.72 -11.43 33.16
CA LEU A 128 6.01 -11.84 32.61
C LEU A 128 7.08 -11.96 33.67
N ASP A 129 7.04 -11.11 34.70
CA ASP A 129 7.99 -11.14 35.80
C ASP A 129 7.71 -12.32 36.75
N ALA A 130 6.46 -12.67 36.97
CA ALA A 130 6.07 -13.88 37.73
C ALA A 130 6.54 -15.17 37.04
N THR A 131 6.61 -15.20 35.72
CA THR A 131 7.08 -16.39 34.98
C THR A 131 8.61 -16.49 34.87
N LYS A 132 9.35 -15.42 35.16
CA LYS A 132 10.82 -15.44 35.22
C LYS A 132 11.28 -16.19 36.50
N LYS A 133 11.71 -17.43 36.34
CA LYS A 133 12.32 -18.19 37.42
C LYS A 133 13.60 -17.51 37.89
N ASP A 134 13.71 -17.26 39.19
CA ASP A 134 14.91 -16.73 39.84
C ASP A 134 16.13 -17.60 39.49
N PRO A 135 17.23 -17.08 38.96
CA PRO A 135 18.40 -17.89 38.57
C PRO A 135 19.08 -18.53 39.79
N LYS A 136 18.77 -18.11 41.03
CA LYS A 136 19.33 -18.65 42.29
C LYS A 136 18.74 -19.98 42.76
N THR A 137 17.67 -20.48 42.12
CA THR A 137 17.01 -21.74 42.51
C THR A 137 17.50 -22.96 41.72
N LYS A 138 18.64 -22.88 41.05
CA LYS A 138 19.22 -23.98 40.25
C LYS A 138 20.05 -25.00 41.03
N GLN A 139 20.07 -24.96 42.37
CA GLN A 139 20.74 -26.00 43.16
C GLN A 139 19.70 -26.95 43.75
N ASN A 140 19.80 -28.22 43.33
CA ASN A 140 19.11 -29.40 43.88
C ASN A 140 17.60 -29.55 43.64
N LYS A 141 17.19 -29.76 42.37
CA LYS A 141 16.03 -30.60 42.11
C LYS A 141 16.40 -31.63 41.04
N GLN A 142 16.33 -32.92 41.39
CA GLN A 142 16.27 -34.04 40.45
C GLN A 142 15.25 -33.74 39.33
N PRO A 143 15.39 -34.28 38.11
CA PRO A 143 14.43 -34.05 37.05
C PRO A 143 13.06 -34.55 37.49
N GLN A 144 12.24 -33.65 38.05
CA GLN A 144 10.84 -33.95 38.31
C GLN A 144 10.22 -34.33 36.95
N ASN A 145 9.67 -35.53 36.85
CA ASN A 145 8.82 -35.98 35.75
C ASN A 145 7.89 -34.81 35.41
N LYS A 146 7.92 -34.37 34.13
CA LYS A 146 7.08 -33.27 33.66
C LYS A 146 5.63 -33.64 33.98
N VAL A 147 5.03 -33.00 34.95
CA VAL A 147 3.64 -33.23 35.39
C VAL A 147 2.67 -32.79 34.32
N PHE A 148 3.08 -31.86 33.48
CA PHE A 148 2.28 -31.32 32.39
C PHE A 148 2.98 -31.57 31.06
N GLN A 149 2.29 -32.28 30.16
CA GLN A 149 2.71 -32.53 28.79
C GLN A 149 1.70 -31.89 27.83
N LEU A 150 2.15 -30.92 27.05
CA LEU A 150 1.36 -30.30 26.01
C LEU A 150 1.51 -31.11 24.71
N ASP A 151 0.47 -31.90 24.36
CA ASP A 151 0.37 -32.65 23.11
C ASP A 151 -0.85 -32.11 22.35
N LEU A 152 -0.77 -30.79 22.02
CA LEU A 152 -1.89 -30.05 21.50
C LEU A 152 -2.12 -30.38 20.03
N GLN A 153 -3.22 -31.07 19.74
CA GLN A 153 -3.65 -31.42 18.39
C GLN A 153 -4.63 -30.40 17.80
N TYR A 154 -5.36 -29.71 18.69
CA TYR A 154 -6.30 -28.69 18.29
C TYR A 154 -6.35 -27.56 19.32
N ALA A 155 -6.27 -26.32 18.83
CA ALA A 155 -6.54 -25.14 19.62
C ALA A 155 -7.49 -24.21 18.89
N LYS A 156 -8.44 -23.63 19.61
CA LYS A 156 -9.39 -22.70 19.04
C LYS A 156 -9.59 -21.50 19.97
N VAL A 157 -9.58 -20.33 19.39
CA VAL A 157 -9.94 -19.08 20.06
C VAL A 157 -11.14 -18.50 19.32
N GLU A 158 -12.19 -18.17 20.06
CA GLU A 158 -13.41 -17.58 19.52
C GLU A 158 -13.75 -16.31 20.25
N GLN A 159 -14.21 -15.30 19.50
CA GLN A 159 -14.64 -14.03 20.05
C GLN A 159 -13.58 -13.36 20.93
N LEU A 160 -12.39 -13.13 20.38
CA LEU A 160 -11.34 -12.38 21.05
C LEU A 160 -11.48 -10.89 20.74
N HIS A 161 -11.58 -10.09 21.80
CA HIS A 161 -11.50 -8.65 21.74
C HIS A 161 -10.28 -8.17 22.52
N VAL A 162 -9.39 -7.43 21.87
CA VAL A 162 -8.19 -6.85 22.46
C VAL A 162 -8.25 -5.34 22.36
N ARG A 163 -8.27 -4.66 23.50
CA ARG A 163 -8.05 -3.22 23.58
C ARG A 163 -6.59 -2.95 23.92
N TYR A 164 -5.87 -2.39 22.94
CA TYR A 164 -4.48 -1.98 23.13
C TYR A 164 -4.38 -0.46 23.09
N ASN A 165 -4.21 0.16 24.26
CA ASN A 165 -4.36 1.60 24.45
C ASN A 165 -5.72 2.06 23.89
N ASP A 166 -5.71 2.88 22.82
CA ASP A 166 -6.91 3.45 22.18
C ASP A 166 -7.36 2.66 20.93
N LYS A 167 -6.83 1.45 20.73
CA LYS A 167 -7.11 0.64 19.53
C LYS A 167 -7.85 -0.63 19.89
N ASP A 168 -8.89 -0.92 19.13
CA ASP A 168 -9.67 -2.14 19.24
C ASP A 168 -9.32 -3.14 18.14
N TYR A 169 -9.08 -4.39 18.55
CA TYR A 169 -8.82 -5.53 17.67
C TYR A 169 -9.82 -6.62 17.98
N TYR A 170 -10.53 -7.07 16.96
CA TYR A 170 -11.50 -8.16 17.06
C TYR A 170 -11.04 -9.33 16.23
N LEU A 171 -11.23 -10.52 16.78
CA LEU A 171 -10.99 -11.77 16.09
C LEU A 171 -12.19 -12.68 16.31
N ALA A 172 -12.88 -13.02 15.23
CA ALA A 172 -14.03 -13.91 15.34
C ALA A 172 -13.59 -15.32 15.70
N GLN A 173 -12.56 -15.82 15.02
CA GLN A 173 -12.03 -17.16 15.25
C GLN A 173 -10.56 -17.26 14.82
N ALA A 174 -9.74 -17.92 15.65
CA ALA A 174 -8.49 -18.52 15.23
C ALA A 174 -8.48 -20.00 15.61
N ALA A 175 -8.05 -20.86 14.72
CA ALA A 175 -7.93 -22.29 14.94
C ALA A 175 -6.55 -22.77 14.53
N TYR A 176 -5.98 -23.63 15.36
CA TYR A 176 -4.77 -24.39 15.09
C TYR A 176 -5.14 -25.86 15.09
N SER A 177 -4.69 -26.61 14.11
CA SER A 177 -4.81 -28.06 14.07
C SER A 177 -3.48 -28.70 13.71
N ASP A 178 -3.13 -29.80 14.40
CA ASP A 178 -1.98 -30.65 14.09
C ASP A 178 -2.49 -32.07 13.92
N TRP A 179 -2.66 -32.47 12.66
CA TRP A 179 -3.11 -33.81 12.30
C TRP A 179 -2.04 -34.54 11.51
N ARG A 180 -1.38 -35.50 12.14
CA ARG A 180 -0.31 -36.29 11.53
C ARG A 180 0.78 -35.42 10.88
N GLU A 181 1.30 -34.45 11.62
CA GLU A 181 2.33 -33.48 11.18
C GLU A 181 1.85 -32.43 10.17
N ASN A 182 0.58 -32.46 9.76
CA ASN A 182 -0.02 -31.38 8.98
C ASN A 182 -0.56 -30.31 9.95
N ARG A 183 0.23 -29.27 10.17
CA ARG A 183 -0.14 -28.16 11.03
C ARG A 183 -0.80 -27.06 10.22
N HIS A 184 -2.01 -26.73 10.58
CA HIS A 184 -2.79 -25.70 9.91
C HIS A 184 -3.23 -24.64 10.91
N VAL A 185 -3.14 -23.36 10.49
CA VAL A 185 -3.67 -22.21 11.22
C VAL A 185 -4.69 -21.52 10.35
N ASP A 186 -5.89 -21.32 10.87
CA ASP A 186 -6.98 -20.60 10.20
C ASP A 186 -7.43 -19.44 11.09
N ILE A 187 -7.43 -18.22 10.56
CA ILE A 187 -7.83 -16.98 11.23
C ILE A 187 -8.98 -16.39 10.42
N LYS A 188 -10.13 -16.18 11.05
CA LYS A 188 -11.33 -15.65 10.43
C LYS A 188 -11.85 -14.44 11.16
N GLY A 189 -12.27 -13.45 10.39
CA GLY A 189 -12.89 -12.26 10.92
C GLY A 189 -11.96 -11.47 11.84
N LEU A 190 -10.66 -11.39 11.49
CA LEU A 190 -9.77 -10.43 12.11
C LEU A 190 -10.19 -9.03 11.65
N ASN A 191 -10.62 -8.21 12.59
CA ASN A 191 -11.00 -6.82 12.33
C ASN A 191 -10.18 -5.91 13.25
N PHE A 192 -9.59 -4.88 12.68
CA PHE A 192 -8.97 -3.82 13.46
C PHE A 192 -9.25 -2.46 12.86
N LYS A 193 -9.44 -1.48 13.75
CA LYS A 193 -9.64 -0.09 13.40
C LYS A 193 -8.51 0.74 13.98
N THR A 194 -8.04 1.70 13.19
CA THR A 194 -7.14 2.73 13.70
C THR A 194 -7.85 4.06 13.67
N ASP A 195 -7.81 4.80 14.77
CA ASP A 195 -8.27 6.18 14.86
C ASP A 195 -7.25 6.97 15.67
N ASN A 196 -6.62 7.93 15.02
CA ASN A 196 -5.62 8.79 15.67
C ASN A 196 -6.21 10.11 16.18
N HIS A 197 -7.55 10.19 16.30
CA HIS A 197 -8.32 11.38 16.73
C HIS A 197 -8.06 12.66 15.93
N LYS A 198 -7.42 12.53 14.75
CA LYS A 198 -7.19 13.63 13.81
C LYS A 198 -8.17 13.50 12.64
N PRO A 199 -8.58 14.62 12.03
CA PRO A 199 -9.41 14.53 10.82
C PRO A 199 -8.67 13.74 9.73
N ARG A 200 -9.41 12.94 8.98
CA ARG A 200 -8.84 12.15 7.88
C ARG A 200 -8.03 13.04 6.95
N ARG A 201 -6.85 12.54 6.57
CA ARG A 201 -5.90 13.25 5.72
C ARG A 201 -6.52 13.80 4.43
N ASN A 202 -7.58 13.16 3.95
CA ASN A 202 -8.17 13.38 2.63
C ASN A 202 -9.62 13.85 2.66
N GLU A 203 -10.21 14.09 3.85
CA GLU A 203 -11.61 14.43 4.01
C GLU A 203 -12.05 15.65 3.17
N ASN A 204 -11.15 16.64 3.02
CA ASN A 204 -11.38 17.84 2.21
C ASN A 204 -10.46 17.90 0.95
N LYS A 205 -9.89 16.78 0.51
CA LYS A 205 -8.95 16.74 -0.62
C LYS A 205 -9.31 15.62 -1.60
N PRO A 206 -10.36 15.79 -2.43
CA PRO A 206 -10.88 14.75 -3.32
C PRO A 206 -9.88 14.26 -4.38
N HIS A 207 -8.70 14.90 -4.48
CA HIS A 207 -7.64 14.53 -5.43
C HIS A 207 -6.62 13.53 -4.85
N ARG A 208 -6.70 13.23 -3.55
CA ARG A 208 -5.81 12.27 -2.88
C ARG A 208 -6.54 10.96 -2.65
N GLY A 209 -5.78 9.86 -2.64
CA GLY A 209 -6.33 8.55 -2.34
C GLY A 209 -6.91 8.46 -0.94
N ALA A 210 -7.78 7.47 -0.76
CA ALA A 210 -8.49 7.24 0.50
C ALA A 210 -7.64 6.51 1.55
N PHE A 211 -6.47 5.99 1.19
CA PHE A 211 -5.58 5.30 2.13
C PHE A 211 -5.02 6.27 3.17
N ASP A 212 -5.31 5.99 4.44
CA ASP A 212 -4.82 6.74 5.59
C ASP A 212 -4.56 5.75 6.73
N GLU A 213 -3.30 5.54 7.06
CA GLU A 213 -2.86 4.60 8.12
C GLU A 213 -3.40 4.95 9.51
N GLY A 214 -3.78 6.21 9.71
CA GLY A 214 -4.41 6.68 10.94
C GLY A 214 -5.91 6.38 11.04
N HIS A 215 -6.55 5.94 9.95
CA HIS A 215 -8.00 5.71 9.86
C HIS A 215 -8.32 4.47 9.01
N LEU A 216 -7.70 3.34 9.35
CA LEU A 216 -7.97 2.06 8.70
C LEU A 216 -9.18 1.38 9.35
N ASP A 217 -9.94 0.64 8.56
CA ASP A 217 -10.98 -0.30 9.00
C ASP A 217 -10.79 -1.61 8.22
N VAL A 218 -9.87 -2.45 8.75
CA VAL A 218 -9.39 -3.64 8.06
C VAL A 218 -10.12 -4.86 8.56
N MET A 219 -10.64 -5.65 7.62
CA MET A 219 -11.08 -7.03 7.85
C MET A 219 -10.16 -8.00 7.12
N ALA A 220 -9.76 -9.08 7.79
CA ALA A 220 -8.88 -10.07 7.20
C ALA A 220 -9.25 -11.50 7.60
N ASP A 221 -9.11 -12.40 6.62
CA ASP A 221 -9.09 -13.85 6.81
C ASP A 221 -7.74 -14.39 6.35
N LEU A 222 -7.10 -15.22 7.17
CA LEU A 222 -5.77 -15.76 6.90
C LEU A 222 -5.77 -17.28 7.12
N GLY A 223 -5.05 -18.01 6.26
CA GLY A 223 -4.83 -19.44 6.41
C GLY A 223 -3.37 -19.78 6.12
N PHE A 224 -2.79 -20.64 6.97
CA PHE A 224 -1.40 -21.06 6.85
C PHE A 224 -1.24 -22.55 7.10
N ASP A 225 -0.46 -23.21 6.25
CA ASP A 225 0.09 -24.55 6.54
C ASP A 225 1.51 -24.37 7.10
N ILE A 226 1.74 -24.84 8.32
CA ILE A 226 3.06 -24.78 8.97
C ILE A 226 3.81 -26.06 8.63
N LEU A 227 4.75 -25.96 7.70
CA LEU A 227 5.51 -27.12 7.19
C LEU A 227 6.66 -27.47 8.14
N ARG A 228 7.22 -26.48 8.84
CA ARG A 228 8.28 -26.65 9.82
C ARG A 228 8.27 -25.51 10.81
N ALA A 229 8.46 -25.79 12.09
CA ALA A 229 8.63 -24.81 13.15
C ALA A 229 9.68 -25.30 14.13
N ASP A 230 10.90 -24.79 14.02
CA ASP A 230 12.01 -25.02 14.94
C ASP A 230 12.27 -23.72 15.75
N LYS A 231 13.25 -23.78 16.64
CA LYS A 231 13.59 -22.63 17.49
C LYS A 231 13.90 -21.35 16.73
N ASP A 232 14.60 -21.47 15.61
CA ASP A 232 15.12 -20.32 14.84
C ASP A 232 14.62 -20.30 13.38
N THR A 233 13.81 -21.29 12.97
CA THR A 233 13.33 -21.42 11.60
C THR A 233 11.86 -21.78 11.57
N VAL A 234 11.08 -21.02 10.79
CA VAL A 234 9.67 -21.32 10.51
C VAL A 234 9.49 -21.36 9.01
N ARG A 235 8.92 -22.47 8.51
CA ARG A 235 8.47 -22.58 7.13
C ARG A 235 6.95 -22.75 7.11
N ALA A 236 6.29 -21.85 6.44
CA ALA A 236 4.84 -21.85 6.32
C ALA A 236 4.42 -21.56 4.87
N LYS A 237 3.28 -22.08 4.49
CA LYS A 237 2.62 -21.75 3.24
C LYS A 237 1.34 -20.98 3.55
N MET A 238 1.21 -19.78 3.03
CA MET A 238 -0.04 -19.03 3.09
C MET A 238 -1.01 -19.62 2.07
N THR A 239 -2.08 -20.25 2.56
CA THR A 239 -3.08 -20.91 1.71
C THR A 239 -4.27 -20.04 1.41
N LYS A 240 -4.54 -19.08 2.30
CA LYS A 240 -5.60 -18.08 2.18
C LYS A 240 -5.13 -16.76 2.79
N CYS A 241 -5.38 -15.67 2.09
CA CYS A 241 -5.29 -14.33 2.67
C CYS A 241 -6.24 -13.42 1.89
N CYS A 242 -7.28 -12.97 2.58
CA CYS A 242 -8.20 -11.95 2.10
C CYS A 242 -8.10 -10.77 3.03
N ILE A 243 -7.86 -9.58 2.51
CA ILE A 243 -7.75 -8.35 3.29
C ILE A 243 -8.64 -7.30 2.63
N GLN A 244 -9.54 -6.72 3.38
CA GLN A 244 -10.44 -5.68 2.92
C GLN A 244 -10.38 -4.45 3.81
N ASP A 245 -10.26 -3.29 3.19
CA ASP A 245 -10.53 -2.00 3.81
C ASP A 245 -11.45 -1.21 2.88
N THR A 246 -12.73 -1.19 3.22
CA THR A 246 -13.78 -0.55 2.40
C THR A 246 -13.61 0.95 2.33
N ILE A 247 -13.01 1.57 3.34
CA ILE A 247 -12.77 3.00 3.41
C ILE A 247 -11.61 3.37 2.50
N ALA A 248 -10.47 2.70 2.65
CA ALA A 248 -9.30 2.90 1.80
C ALA A 248 -9.51 2.38 0.38
N GLY A 249 -10.43 1.42 0.17
CA GLY A 249 -10.66 0.78 -1.12
C GLY A 249 -9.60 -0.27 -1.44
N ILE A 250 -9.12 -0.95 -0.42
CA ILE A 250 -8.25 -2.13 -0.54
C ILE A 250 -9.14 -3.36 -0.51
N ASP A 251 -8.97 -4.25 -1.48
CA ASP A 251 -9.69 -5.52 -1.60
C ASP A 251 -8.75 -6.59 -2.17
N LEU A 252 -7.90 -7.13 -1.29
CA LEU A 252 -7.00 -8.23 -1.60
C LEU A 252 -7.75 -9.55 -1.39
N ASN A 253 -8.20 -10.16 -2.46
CA ASN A 253 -9.07 -11.34 -2.40
C ASN A 253 -8.32 -12.66 -2.58
N ASP A 254 -7.08 -12.62 -3.06
CA ASP A 254 -6.23 -13.81 -3.15
C ASP A 254 -4.76 -13.40 -2.96
N VAL A 255 -4.23 -13.67 -1.77
CA VAL A 255 -2.79 -13.53 -1.52
C VAL A 255 -2.26 -14.89 -1.09
N ARG A 256 -1.24 -15.36 -1.78
CA ARG A 256 -0.54 -16.64 -1.51
C ARG A 256 0.95 -16.38 -1.43
N ALA A 257 1.63 -17.15 -0.59
CA ALA A 257 3.09 -17.09 -0.48
C ALA A 257 3.61 -18.32 0.23
N ASP A 258 4.76 -18.81 -0.19
CA ASP A 258 5.60 -19.70 0.61
C ASP A 258 6.55 -18.83 1.44
N ILE A 259 6.56 -19.02 2.75
CA ILE A 259 7.26 -18.18 3.72
C ILE A 259 8.33 -19.01 4.41
N LEU A 260 9.56 -18.56 4.37
CA LEU A 260 10.66 -19.10 5.16
C LEU A 260 11.23 -17.99 6.04
N TYR A 261 11.06 -18.11 7.33
CA TYR A 261 11.70 -17.25 8.33
C TYR A 261 12.88 -17.97 8.95
N SER A 262 14.04 -17.38 8.97
CA SER A 262 15.23 -17.89 9.66
C SER A 262 16.14 -16.74 10.06
N ASN A 263 16.50 -16.65 11.34
CA ASN A 263 17.46 -15.67 11.84
C ASN A 263 17.22 -14.23 11.35
N LYS A 264 15.99 -13.72 11.50
CA LYS A 264 15.56 -12.38 11.03
C LYS A 264 15.57 -12.18 9.52
N HIS A 265 15.79 -13.22 8.75
CA HIS A 265 15.62 -13.25 7.31
C HIS A 265 14.29 -13.90 6.96
N ILE A 266 13.46 -13.18 6.21
CA ILE A 266 12.21 -13.69 5.65
C ILE A 266 12.43 -13.86 4.15
N ARG A 267 12.28 -15.08 3.66
CA ARG A 267 12.19 -15.35 2.24
C ARG A 267 10.75 -15.67 1.89
N LEU A 268 10.23 -14.97 0.91
CA LEU A 268 8.93 -15.22 0.31
C LEU A 268 9.17 -15.82 -1.07
N SER A 269 8.46 -16.87 -1.41
CA SER A 269 8.52 -17.50 -2.73
C SER A 269 7.11 -17.69 -3.27
N ASP A 270 6.97 -17.70 -4.59
CA ASP A 270 5.70 -17.91 -5.29
C ASP A 270 4.57 -17.02 -4.77
N VAL A 271 4.91 -15.73 -4.53
CA VAL A 271 3.94 -14.77 -4.02
C VAL A 271 3.00 -14.35 -5.13
N VAL A 272 1.71 -14.48 -4.87
CA VAL A 272 0.63 -13.97 -5.72
C VAL A 272 -0.18 -12.98 -4.92
N VAL A 273 -0.45 -11.81 -5.49
CA VAL A 273 -1.34 -10.81 -4.88
C VAL A 273 -2.37 -10.39 -5.92
N GLN A 274 -3.63 -10.47 -5.56
CA GLN A 274 -4.73 -10.01 -6.41
C GLN A 274 -5.56 -8.93 -5.72
N GLN A 275 -5.63 -7.77 -6.38
CA GLN A 275 -6.45 -6.62 -6.00
C GLN A 275 -7.49 -6.39 -7.09
N ILE A 276 -8.73 -6.81 -6.87
CA ILE A 276 -9.83 -6.76 -7.86
C ILE A 276 -9.41 -7.52 -9.14
N THR A 277 -9.02 -6.83 -10.20
CA THR A 277 -8.53 -7.43 -11.46
C THR A 277 -7.02 -7.32 -11.65
N THR A 278 -6.34 -6.50 -10.84
CA THR A 278 -4.89 -6.36 -10.83
C THR A 278 -4.25 -7.58 -10.16
N ARG A 279 -3.32 -8.22 -10.85
CA ARG A 279 -2.56 -9.37 -10.35
C ARG A 279 -1.07 -9.08 -10.37
N ILE A 280 -0.41 -9.44 -9.28
CA ILE A 280 1.04 -9.31 -9.10
C ILE A 280 1.59 -10.68 -8.73
N ASP A 281 2.60 -11.13 -9.44
CA ASP A 281 3.32 -12.38 -9.19
C ASP A 281 4.78 -12.03 -8.86
N ILE A 282 5.27 -12.49 -7.69
CA ILE A 282 6.64 -12.27 -7.22
C ILE A 282 7.27 -13.65 -7.01
N PRO A 283 8.16 -14.09 -7.90
CA PRO A 283 8.80 -15.40 -7.79
C PRO A 283 9.58 -15.56 -6.48
N GLN A 284 10.32 -14.52 -6.10
CA GLN A 284 11.07 -14.49 -4.85
C GLN A 284 11.23 -13.06 -4.34
N ALA A 285 11.08 -12.92 -3.01
CA ALA A 285 11.45 -11.72 -2.28
C ALA A 285 12.19 -12.08 -1.00
N ASP A 286 13.25 -11.35 -0.70
CA ASP A 286 14.03 -11.48 0.52
C ASP A 286 13.87 -10.22 1.36
N ILE A 287 13.58 -10.37 2.66
CA ILE A 287 13.42 -9.29 3.62
C ILE A 287 14.34 -9.57 4.80
N ILE A 288 15.25 -8.67 5.07
CA ILE A 288 16.18 -8.74 6.20
C ILE A 288 15.71 -7.76 7.26
N LEU A 289 15.32 -8.30 8.41
CA LEU A 289 14.84 -7.50 9.54
C LEU A 289 16.01 -6.85 10.29
N PRO A 290 15.78 -5.69 10.94
CA PRO A 290 16.81 -5.01 11.71
C PRO A 290 17.42 -5.91 12.79
N ASP A 291 18.74 -5.87 12.90
CA ASP A 291 19.48 -6.48 13.99
C ASP A 291 20.41 -5.46 14.63
N LYS A 292 20.37 -5.37 15.98
CA LYS A 292 21.18 -4.42 16.74
C LYS A 292 22.70 -4.64 16.54
N ALA A 293 23.10 -5.89 16.24
CA ALA A 293 24.51 -6.25 16.07
C ALA A 293 25.06 -5.96 14.66
N ASN A 294 24.29 -6.26 13.61
CA ASN A 294 24.81 -6.30 12.24
C ASN A 294 24.13 -5.33 11.26
N GLN A 295 22.85 -5.04 11.44
CA GLN A 295 22.07 -4.20 10.53
C GLN A 295 21.05 -3.36 11.27
N LYS A 296 21.17 -2.04 11.17
CA LYS A 296 20.30 -1.09 11.87
C LYS A 296 18.97 -0.82 11.18
N SER A 297 18.82 -1.19 9.92
CA SER A 297 17.62 -0.89 9.11
C SER A 297 17.11 -2.12 8.37
N LEU A 298 15.80 -2.11 8.10
CA LEU A 298 15.14 -3.06 7.21
C LEU A 298 15.78 -2.98 5.81
N PHE A 299 16.03 -4.13 5.20
CA PHE A 299 16.39 -4.24 3.79
C PHE A 299 15.45 -5.25 3.11
N TYR A 300 15.08 -4.99 1.87
CA TYR A 300 14.29 -5.92 1.06
C TYR A 300 14.76 -5.91 -0.40
N ARG A 301 14.55 -7.03 -1.05
CA ARG A 301 14.85 -7.24 -2.47
C ARG A 301 13.83 -8.19 -3.09
N ALA A 302 13.33 -7.85 -4.27
CA ALA A 302 12.53 -8.73 -5.09
C ALA A 302 12.92 -8.57 -6.55
N ASP A 303 13.22 -9.67 -7.19
CA ASP A 303 13.63 -9.71 -8.60
C ASP A 303 12.49 -10.27 -9.46
N SER A 304 12.38 -9.79 -10.69
CA SER A 304 11.44 -10.30 -11.70
C SER A 304 9.98 -10.32 -11.26
N ILE A 305 9.55 -9.30 -10.52
CA ILE A 305 8.13 -9.09 -10.23
C ILE A 305 7.42 -8.90 -11.55
N THR A 306 6.38 -9.68 -11.81
CA THR A 306 5.49 -9.49 -12.95
C THR A 306 4.11 -9.11 -12.46
N ALA A 307 3.47 -8.19 -13.18
CA ALA A 307 2.12 -7.79 -12.83
C ALA A 307 1.29 -7.46 -14.07
N ARG A 308 0.00 -7.76 -13.99
CA ARG A 308 -1.01 -7.22 -14.88
C ARG A 308 -1.83 -6.22 -14.10
N VAL A 309 -1.58 -4.94 -14.36
CA VAL A 309 -2.11 -3.83 -13.55
C VAL A 309 -3.20 -3.10 -14.31
N LEU A 310 -4.33 -2.90 -13.64
CA LEU A 310 -5.36 -2.00 -14.08
C LEU A 310 -5.40 -0.80 -13.12
N LEU A 311 -4.89 0.35 -13.55
CA LEU A 311 -4.69 1.52 -12.68
C LEU A 311 -5.96 1.99 -11.96
N LYS A 312 -7.14 1.76 -12.54
CA LYS A 312 -8.41 2.07 -11.87
C LYS A 312 -8.63 1.26 -10.58
N ASP A 313 -8.05 0.04 -10.46
CA ASP A 313 -8.22 -0.82 -9.28
C ASP A 313 -7.48 -0.26 -8.04
N ILE A 314 -6.44 0.52 -8.28
CA ILE A 314 -5.64 1.19 -7.25
C ILE A 314 -5.97 2.69 -7.12
N ALA A 315 -6.97 3.15 -7.86
CA ALA A 315 -7.33 4.57 -7.88
C ALA A 315 -7.87 5.05 -6.54
N LYS A 316 -8.79 4.31 -5.93
CA LYS A 316 -9.42 4.71 -4.67
C LYS A 316 -8.41 4.83 -3.53
N PRO A 317 -7.53 3.84 -3.27
CA PRO A 317 -6.55 3.96 -2.20
C PRO A 317 -5.48 5.04 -2.45
N PHE A 318 -4.98 5.20 -3.69
CA PHE A 318 -3.78 6.00 -3.92
C PHE A 318 -4.04 7.32 -4.63
N SER A 319 -4.81 7.32 -5.73
CA SER A 319 -5.08 8.54 -6.49
C SER A 319 -6.34 8.41 -7.34
N PRO A 320 -7.41 9.15 -7.04
CA PRO A 320 -8.66 9.13 -7.81
C PRO A 320 -8.48 9.47 -9.30
N ALA A 321 -7.41 10.19 -9.66
CA ALA A 321 -7.09 10.48 -11.06
C ALA A 321 -6.87 9.22 -11.89
N LEU A 322 -6.39 8.13 -11.26
CA LEU A 322 -6.14 6.84 -11.91
C LEU A 322 -7.43 6.11 -12.29
N SER A 323 -8.59 6.49 -11.75
CA SER A 323 -9.89 5.84 -12.04
C SER A 323 -10.28 5.88 -13.54
N ARG A 324 -9.71 6.82 -14.27
CA ARG A 324 -9.94 6.99 -15.72
C ARG A 324 -9.13 6.02 -16.56
N PHE A 325 -8.05 5.44 -16.01
CA PHE A 325 -7.14 4.56 -16.74
C PHE A 325 -7.65 3.13 -16.73
N SER A 326 -8.28 2.74 -17.81
CA SER A 326 -8.90 1.42 -17.99
C SER A 326 -8.10 0.48 -18.90
N ILE A 327 -6.90 0.87 -19.29
CA ILE A 327 -6.03 0.07 -20.15
C ILE A 327 -5.20 -0.86 -19.27
N PRO A 328 -5.28 -2.20 -19.47
CA PRO A 328 -4.41 -3.12 -18.76
C PRO A 328 -2.95 -2.93 -19.16
N LEU A 329 -2.07 -2.89 -18.18
CA LEU A 329 -0.64 -2.77 -18.38
C LEU A 329 0.04 -4.04 -17.84
N ASN A 330 0.91 -4.63 -18.64
CA ASN A 330 1.82 -5.66 -18.20
C ASN A 330 3.10 -4.99 -17.68
N LEU A 331 3.48 -5.32 -16.48
CA LEU A 331 4.63 -4.75 -15.79
C LEU A 331 5.62 -5.85 -15.45
N ARG A 332 6.90 -5.62 -15.69
CA ARG A 332 8.00 -6.39 -15.10
C ARG A 332 8.93 -5.41 -14.40
N VAL A 333 9.23 -5.68 -13.15
CA VAL A 333 10.08 -4.79 -12.34
C VAL A 333 10.95 -5.59 -11.37
N SER A 334 12.14 -5.08 -11.09
CA SER A 334 13.02 -5.56 -10.01
C SER A 334 13.25 -4.43 -9.03
N VAL A 335 13.07 -4.71 -7.75
CA VAL A 335 13.19 -3.70 -6.69
C VAL A 335 14.12 -4.16 -5.59
N ASP A 336 14.82 -3.23 -5.01
CA ASP A 336 15.50 -3.40 -3.72
C ASP A 336 15.44 -2.10 -2.92
N GLY A 337 15.61 -2.19 -1.62
CA GLY A 337 15.51 -0.99 -0.81
C GLY A 337 15.58 -1.22 0.69
N SER A 338 15.28 -0.14 1.39
CA SER A 338 15.27 -0.05 2.84
C SER A 338 13.96 0.56 3.34
N ALA A 339 13.88 0.86 4.63
CA ALA A 339 12.74 1.56 5.20
C ALA A 339 12.52 2.99 4.66
N HIS A 340 13.52 3.57 3.96
CA HIS A 340 13.50 4.96 3.51
C HIS A 340 13.77 5.14 2.02
N GLU A 341 14.28 4.13 1.35
CA GLU A 341 14.63 4.17 -0.06
C GLU A 341 14.17 2.90 -0.77
N MET A 342 13.65 3.06 -1.98
CA MET A 342 13.29 1.98 -2.90
C MET A 342 13.91 2.28 -4.26
N THR A 343 14.70 1.36 -4.76
CA THR A 343 15.33 1.42 -6.09
C THR A 343 14.61 0.46 -7.03
N PHE A 344 14.19 0.97 -8.16
CA PHE A 344 13.64 0.22 -9.27
C PHE A 344 14.76 0.00 -10.28
N ARG A 345 15.36 -1.19 -10.28
CA ARG A 345 16.52 -1.52 -11.12
C ARG A 345 16.18 -1.76 -12.59
N GLY A 346 14.94 -2.06 -12.89
CA GLY A 346 14.44 -2.22 -14.23
C GLY A 346 12.92 -2.22 -14.21
N ILE A 347 12.33 -1.32 -14.97
CA ILE A 347 10.88 -1.21 -15.15
C ILE A 347 10.62 -1.44 -16.62
N HIS A 348 9.84 -2.48 -16.96
CA HIS A 348 9.34 -2.75 -18.28
C HIS A 348 7.82 -2.73 -18.25
N VAL A 349 7.23 -1.85 -18.99
CA VAL A 349 5.75 -1.74 -19.11
C VAL A 349 5.36 -1.91 -20.56
N ASN A 350 4.35 -2.71 -20.81
CA ASN A 350 3.74 -2.79 -22.12
C ASN A 350 2.23 -3.03 -22.04
N THR A 351 1.54 -2.75 -23.14
CA THR A 351 0.16 -3.19 -23.37
C THR A 351 0.14 -4.55 -24.06
N ASP A 352 -0.99 -5.26 -24.00
CA ASP A 352 -1.14 -6.59 -24.62
C ASP A 352 -0.85 -6.56 -26.13
N ASP A 353 -1.22 -5.46 -26.79
CA ASP A 353 -1.04 -5.22 -28.23
C ASP A 353 0.35 -4.64 -28.58
N GLN A 354 1.23 -4.44 -27.61
CA GLN A 354 2.56 -3.83 -27.76
C GLN A 354 2.54 -2.42 -28.38
N LEU A 355 1.40 -1.73 -28.33
CA LEU A 355 1.29 -0.36 -28.84
C LEU A 355 1.94 0.66 -27.88
N LEU A 356 2.06 0.32 -26.59
CA LEU A 356 2.85 1.06 -25.60
C LEU A 356 3.97 0.16 -25.09
N THR A 357 5.19 0.65 -25.10
CA THR A 357 6.34 0.04 -24.40
C THR A 357 7.09 1.12 -23.65
N ILE A 358 7.53 0.82 -22.42
CA ILE A 358 8.31 1.73 -21.59
C ILE A 358 9.41 0.92 -20.90
N HIS A 359 10.64 1.41 -20.99
CA HIS A 359 11.79 0.92 -20.22
C HIS A 359 12.33 2.06 -19.36
N ALA A 360 12.40 1.83 -18.06
CA ALA A 360 12.82 2.86 -17.12
C ALA A 360 13.57 2.26 -15.93
N THR A 361 14.28 3.11 -15.22
CA THR A 361 14.81 2.87 -13.88
C THR A 361 14.38 3.99 -12.96
N GLY A 362 14.49 3.82 -11.65
CA GLY A 362 14.11 4.90 -10.76
C GLY A 362 14.46 4.67 -9.31
N VAL A 363 14.34 5.73 -8.54
CA VAL A 363 14.56 5.72 -7.08
C VAL A 363 13.47 6.52 -6.41
N MET A 364 12.90 5.96 -5.37
CA MET A 364 11.95 6.63 -4.48
C MET A 364 12.57 6.74 -3.09
N ARG A 365 12.58 7.94 -2.50
CA ARG A 365 13.14 8.18 -1.17
C ARG A 365 12.12 8.84 -0.25
N ASN A 366 12.30 8.59 1.06
CA ASN A 366 11.56 9.24 2.15
C ASN A 366 10.03 9.06 2.05
N PHE A 367 9.56 7.92 1.55
CA PHE A 367 8.13 7.66 1.29
C PHE A 367 7.25 7.62 2.56
N LYS A 368 7.84 7.56 3.76
CA LYS A 368 7.11 7.68 5.03
C LYS A 368 6.59 9.09 5.31
N LYS A 369 7.23 10.11 4.74
CA LYS A 369 6.86 11.52 4.95
C LYS A 369 6.57 12.18 3.61
N ALA A 370 5.31 12.50 3.35
CA ALA A 370 4.89 13.09 2.07
C ALA A 370 5.64 14.38 1.68
N ARG A 371 6.11 15.16 2.66
CA ARG A 371 6.89 16.39 2.38
C ARG A 371 8.32 16.10 1.94
N ASP A 372 8.88 14.99 2.39
CA ASP A 372 10.26 14.61 2.12
C ASP A 372 10.34 13.58 0.97
N LEU A 373 9.18 13.13 0.48
CA LEU A 373 9.09 12.17 -0.64
C LEU A 373 9.75 12.76 -1.89
N THR A 374 10.69 12.00 -2.44
CA THR A 374 11.29 12.28 -3.74
C THR A 374 11.18 11.04 -4.62
N LEU A 375 10.76 11.26 -5.87
CA LEU A 375 10.73 10.24 -6.92
C LEU A 375 11.62 10.75 -8.05
N HIS A 376 12.55 9.93 -8.48
CA HIS A 376 13.37 10.18 -9.67
C HIS A 376 13.27 8.97 -10.58
N PHE A 377 12.83 9.18 -11.81
CA PHE A 377 12.75 8.13 -12.81
C PHE A 377 13.47 8.56 -14.09
N GLU A 378 14.23 7.64 -14.64
CA GLU A 378 14.89 7.78 -15.93
C GLU A 378 14.24 6.82 -16.92
N VAL A 379 13.62 7.38 -17.95
CA VAL A 379 12.98 6.65 -19.02
C VAL A 379 14.01 6.48 -20.14
N HIS A 380 14.53 5.27 -20.29
CA HIS A 380 15.54 4.95 -21.29
C HIS A 380 14.94 4.85 -22.68
N ASP A 381 13.72 4.33 -22.76
CA ASP A 381 12.97 4.21 -24.02
C ASP A 381 11.47 4.09 -23.73
N MET A 382 10.69 4.91 -24.39
CA MET A 382 9.23 4.79 -24.41
C MET A 382 8.76 4.93 -25.84
N VAL A 383 7.90 4.02 -26.28
CA VAL A 383 7.23 4.10 -27.58
C VAL A 383 5.72 4.04 -27.38
N ALA A 384 5.01 5.04 -27.87
CA ALA A 384 3.55 5.07 -27.88
C ALA A 384 3.04 5.24 -29.33
N ARG A 385 2.39 4.21 -29.83
CA ARG A 385 1.81 4.20 -31.18
C ARG A 385 0.43 4.87 -31.21
N PRO A 386 -0.07 5.33 -32.34
CA PRO A 386 -1.31 6.11 -32.44
C PRO A 386 -2.50 5.50 -31.70
N GLY A 387 -2.81 4.24 -31.87
CA GLY A 387 -3.97 3.60 -31.24
C GLY A 387 -4.01 3.68 -29.72
N ILE A 388 -2.88 3.49 -29.03
CA ILE A 388 -2.79 3.55 -27.58
C ILE A 388 -2.54 4.98 -27.08
N LYS A 389 -1.69 5.74 -27.76
CA LYS A 389 -1.42 7.15 -27.44
C LYS A 389 -2.72 7.93 -27.31
N ASP A 390 -3.59 7.79 -28.29
CA ASP A 390 -4.85 8.52 -28.36
C ASP A 390 -5.82 8.10 -27.24
N LYS A 391 -5.86 6.81 -26.90
CA LYS A 391 -6.64 6.31 -25.77
C LYS A 391 -6.12 6.88 -24.43
N ILE A 392 -4.80 6.92 -24.25
CA ILE A 392 -4.19 7.46 -23.02
C ILE A 392 -4.50 8.95 -22.90
N ILE A 393 -4.24 9.73 -23.93
CA ILE A 393 -4.47 11.18 -23.94
C ILE A 393 -5.94 11.53 -23.71
N ASN A 394 -6.86 10.73 -24.23
CA ASN A 394 -8.29 10.92 -23.99
C ASN A 394 -8.69 10.82 -22.51
N GLN A 395 -7.86 10.20 -21.70
CA GLN A 395 -8.09 10.06 -20.24
C GLN A 395 -7.58 11.27 -19.46
N PHE A 396 -6.75 12.14 -20.05
CA PHE A 396 -6.28 13.37 -19.43
C PHE A 396 -7.20 14.57 -19.76
N THR A 397 -7.23 15.56 -18.85
CA THR A 397 -7.99 16.81 -19.05
C THR A 397 -7.43 17.71 -20.16
N VAL A 398 -6.22 17.44 -20.61
CA VAL A 398 -5.57 18.12 -21.76
C VAL A 398 -6.39 18.01 -23.06
N LYS A 399 -7.30 17.04 -23.13
CA LYS A 399 -8.25 16.82 -24.22
C LYS A 399 -8.92 18.08 -24.78
N LYS A 400 -9.14 19.10 -23.99
CA LYS A 400 -9.87 20.30 -24.40
C LYS A 400 -9.07 21.26 -25.28
N TYR A 401 -7.74 21.17 -25.29
CA TYR A 401 -6.88 22.24 -25.82
C TYR A 401 -6.01 21.84 -27.03
N MET A 402 -5.55 20.58 -27.10
CA MET A 402 -4.52 20.17 -28.09
C MET A 402 -4.76 18.79 -28.72
N MET A 403 -6.01 18.33 -28.81
CA MET A 403 -6.31 16.98 -29.31
C MET A 403 -5.80 16.67 -30.71
N TYR A 404 -6.04 17.61 -31.64
CA TYR A 404 -5.62 17.43 -33.04
C TYR A 404 -4.10 17.34 -33.14
N GLN A 405 -3.39 18.23 -32.44
CA GLN A 405 -1.93 18.29 -32.44
C GLN A 405 -1.32 16.98 -31.97
N ILE A 406 -1.87 16.44 -30.86
CA ILE A 406 -1.38 15.18 -30.28
C ILE A 406 -1.66 13.99 -31.20
N TYR A 407 -2.82 13.94 -31.84
CA TYR A 407 -3.10 12.91 -32.85
C TYR A 407 -2.16 13.01 -34.03
N ALA A 408 -1.91 14.22 -34.52
CA ALA A 408 -1.06 14.48 -35.65
C ALA A 408 0.41 14.07 -35.45
N LEU A 409 0.89 13.96 -34.20
CA LEU A 409 2.27 13.55 -33.90
C LEU A 409 2.64 12.14 -34.40
N GLY A 410 1.64 11.28 -34.69
CA GLY A 410 1.89 9.92 -35.14
C GLY A 410 2.47 9.04 -34.01
N VAL A 411 3.50 8.26 -34.29
CA VAL A 411 4.25 7.50 -33.27
C VAL A 411 5.05 8.49 -32.45
N VAL A 412 4.98 8.33 -31.12
CA VAL A 412 5.74 9.13 -30.17
C VAL A 412 6.75 8.25 -29.46
N LYS A 413 8.01 8.63 -29.50
CA LYS A 413 9.08 8.05 -28.71
C LYS A 413 9.58 9.10 -27.71
N TYR A 414 9.87 8.67 -26.51
CA TYR A 414 10.37 9.54 -25.45
C TYR A 414 11.57 8.92 -24.76
N HIS A 415 12.56 9.73 -24.51
CA HIS A 415 13.74 9.43 -23.71
C HIS A 415 14.02 10.63 -22.80
N GLY A 416 14.17 10.39 -21.49
CA GLY A 416 14.37 11.48 -20.56
C GLY A 416 14.12 11.08 -19.13
N SER A 417 13.92 12.07 -18.27
CA SER A 417 13.69 11.84 -16.85
C SER A 417 12.53 12.67 -16.31
N PHE A 418 11.96 12.21 -15.22
CA PHE A 418 11.04 13.01 -14.43
C PHE A 418 11.33 12.89 -12.94
N ASP A 419 11.17 14.02 -12.26
CA ASP A 419 11.36 14.17 -10.83
C ASP A 419 10.05 14.64 -10.20
N ILE A 420 9.59 13.94 -9.14
CA ILE A 420 8.47 14.38 -8.33
C ILE A 420 9.01 14.72 -6.95
N LEU A 421 8.92 15.99 -6.62
CA LEU A 421 9.30 16.58 -5.33
C LEU A 421 8.06 17.09 -4.62
N TRP A 422 8.18 17.52 -3.37
CA TRP A 422 7.06 18.14 -2.68
C TRP A 422 6.54 19.36 -3.45
N ARG A 423 5.30 19.25 -3.99
CA ARG A 423 4.62 20.29 -4.77
C ARG A 423 5.33 20.75 -6.04
N LYS A 424 6.31 19.99 -6.52
CA LYS A 424 7.00 20.28 -7.78
C LYS A 424 7.17 18.99 -8.58
N GLU A 425 6.87 19.09 -9.85
CA GLU A 425 7.08 18.02 -10.82
C GLU A 425 7.94 18.57 -11.94
N GLN A 426 9.04 17.89 -12.25
CA GLN A 426 9.98 18.27 -13.31
C GLN A 426 10.05 17.18 -14.35
N PHE A 427 9.98 17.57 -15.60
CA PHE A 427 10.06 16.68 -16.75
C PHE A 427 11.07 17.23 -17.74
N ARG A 428 11.96 16.40 -18.22
CA ARG A 428 12.95 16.76 -19.22
C ARG A 428 13.23 15.58 -20.14
N GLY A 429 13.51 15.86 -21.41
CA GLY A 429 13.88 14.82 -22.34
C GLY A 429 13.62 15.17 -23.80
N LEU A 430 13.88 14.20 -24.62
CA LEU A 430 13.70 14.25 -26.05
C LEU A 430 12.43 13.49 -26.46
N LEU A 431 11.54 14.15 -27.15
CA LEU A 431 10.36 13.58 -27.78
C LEU A 431 10.61 13.48 -29.28
N ASN A 432 10.72 12.25 -29.79
CA ASN A 432 10.80 12.00 -31.23
C ASN A 432 9.41 11.66 -31.76
N THR A 433 9.00 12.29 -32.82
CA THR A 433 7.69 12.11 -33.46
C THR A 433 7.81 11.99 -34.98
N GLU A 434 6.76 11.55 -35.64
CA GLU A 434 6.73 11.54 -37.10
C GLU A 434 6.71 12.96 -37.71
N LYS A 435 6.53 14.00 -36.90
CA LYS A 435 6.46 15.40 -37.30
C LYS A 435 7.68 16.21 -36.93
N GLY A 436 8.67 15.59 -36.31
CA GLY A 436 9.92 16.19 -35.86
C GLY A 436 10.18 15.94 -34.37
N ASP A 437 11.35 16.35 -33.94
CA ASP A 437 11.85 16.12 -32.60
C ASP A 437 11.71 17.38 -31.75
N VAL A 438 11.40 17.18 -30.45
CA VAL A 438 11.28 18.26 -29.48
C VAL A 438 12.09 17.92 -28.24
N ASP A 439 13.13 18.69 -27.97
CA ASP A 439 13.80 18.69 -26.67
C ASP A 439 13.04 19.60 -25.71
N PHE A 440 12.75 19.13 -24.50
CA PHE A 440 11.97 19.92 -23.57
C PHE A 440 12.41 19.74 -22.12
N GLU A 441 12.20 20.77 -21.35
CA GLU A 441 12.30 20.78 -19.91
C GLU A 441 11.17 21.64 -19.36
N PHE A 442 10.33 21.10 -18.48
CA PHE A 442 9.28 21.88 -17.83
C PHE A 442 9.08 21.49 -16.37
N GLN A 443 8.60 22.43 -15.60
CA GLN A 443 8.29 22.27 -14.18
C GLN A 443 6.86 22.72 -13.91
N LEU A 444 6.10 21.83 -13.25
CA LEU A 444 4.83 22.15 -12.61
C LEU A 444 5.08 22.50 -11.16
N ASP A 445 4.65 23.67 -10.71
CA ASP A 445 4.75 24.08 -9.31
C ASP A 445 3.33 24.22 -8.73
N GLU A 446 2.96 23.25 -7.89
CA GLU A 446 1.65 23.23 -7.23
C GLU A 446 1.45 24.38 -6.22
N SER A 447 2.53 24.99 -5.71
CA SER A 447 2.44 26.06 -4.73
C SER A 447 2.07 27.39 -5.40
N THR A 448 2.68 27.68 -6.55
CA THR A 448 2.43 28.89 -7.33
C THR A 448 1.36 28.70 -8.42
N LYS A 449 1.09 27.44 -8.78
CA LYS A 449 0.19 27.04 -9.88
C LYS A 449 0.67 27.51 -11.27
N TYR A 450 1.99 27.56 -11.45
CA TYR A 450 2.59 27.84 -12.75
C TYR A 450 3.25 26.60 -13.34
N LEU A 451 3.05 26.44 -14.65
CA LEU A 451 3.85 25.60 -15.52
C LEU A 451 4.89 26.48 -16.19
N THR A 452 6.16 26.21 -15.92
CA THR A 452 7.28 26.92 -16.54
C THR A 452 8.17 25.94 -17.29
N GLY A 453 8.77 26.37 -18.37
CA GLY A 453 9.69 25.49 -19.08
C GLY A 453 10.28 26.08 -20.34
N ARG A 454 11.04 25.22 -21.02
CA ARG A 454 11.61 25.49 -22.34
C ARG A 454 11.35 24.30 -23.26
N ALA A 455 11.24 24.58 -24.54
CA ALA A 455 11.19 23.56 -25.58
C ALA A 455 12.00 24.04 -26.78
N SER A 456 12.71 23.14 -27.44
CA SER A 456 13.43 23.43 -28.68
C SER A 456 13.23 22.33 -29.71
N THR A 457 13.27 22.72 -30.98
CA THR A 457 13.16 21.80 -32.10
C THR A 457 14.00 22.32 -33.26
N ASN A 458 14.49 21.39 -34.08
CA ASN A 458 15.26 21.74 -35.27
C ASN A 458 14.44 21.67 -36.59
N ALA A 459 13.38 20.87 -36.60
CA ALA A 459 12.61 20.63 -37.83
C ALA A 459 11.19 20.09 -37.52
N LEU A 460 10.42 20.78 -36.70
CA LEU A 460 9.06 20.36 -36.37
C LEU A 460 8.10 20.85 -37.46
N HIS A 461 7.34 19.93 -38.09
CA HIS A 461 6.42 20.24 -39.17
C HIS A 461 5.10 20.85 -38.68
N LEU A 462 5.06 22.18 -38.57
CA LEU A 462 3.91 22.91 -38.02
C LEU A 462 2.63 22.77 -38.86
N GLY A 463 2.76 22.65 -40.19
CA GLY A 463 1.63 22.53 -41.08
C GLY A 463 0.74 21.35 -40.75
N ASP A 464 1.33 20.22 -40.50
CA ASP A 464 0.60 19.00 -40.12
C ASP A 464 0.00 19.12 -38.69
N LEU A 465 0.74 19.72 -37.78
CA LEU A 465 0.29 19.87 -36.38
C LEU A 465 -0.90 20.83 -36.23
N PHE A 466 -0.94 21.89 -37.07
CA PHE A 466 -1.99 22.90 -36.99
C PHE A 466 -3.01 22.81 -38.14
N ASN A 467 -2.90 21.80 -39.00
CA ASN A 467 -3.70 21.66 -40.23
C ASN A 467 -3.65 22.90 -41.12
N MET A 468 -2.44 23.46 -41.28
CA MET A 468 -2.18 24.69 -42.05
C MET A 468 -1.24 24.38 -43.23
N LYS A 469 -1.79 24.11 -44.41
CA LYS A 469 -1.03 23.69 -45.60
C LYS A 469 0.12 24.62 -46.03
N ASN A 470 0.09 25.86 -45.57
CA ASN A 470 1.10 26.88 -45.92
C ASN A 470 2.27 26.92 -44.92
N LEU A 471 2.16 26.28 -43.76
CA LEU A 471 3.24 26.18 -42.79
C LEU A 471 4.08 24.93 -43.07
N GLY A 472 5.38 25.08 -43.05
CA GLY A 472 6.35 23.98 -43.12
C GLY A 472 7.05 23.71 -41.79
N ASN A 473 8.32 23.40 -41.89
CA ASN A 473 9.16 23.13 -40.73
C ASN A 473 9.50 24.42 -39.97
N ILE A 474 9.62 24.27 -38.66
CA ILE A 474 10.16 25.29 -37.74
C ILE A 474 11.40 24.79 -37.02
N ASP A 475 12.39 25.66 -36.92
CA ASP A 475 13.55 25.52 -36.04
C ASP A 475 13.50 26.66 -35.02
N CYS A 476 13.27 26.30 -33.73
CA CYS A 476 13.09 27.30 -32.71
C CYS A 476 13.46 26.77 -31.29
N SER A 477 13.69 27.73 -30.43
CA SER A 477 13.75 27.54 -28.98
C SER A 477 12.76 28.48 -28.30
N ALA A 478 11.91 27.93 -27.44
CA ALA A 478 10.88 28.69 -26.75
C ALA A 478 10.95 28.48 -25.24
N THR A 479 10.63 29.53 -24.49
CA THR A 479 10.37 29.48 -23.06
C THR A 479 8.93 29.91 -22.79
N PHE A 480 8.32 29.30 -21.80
CA PHE A 480 6.92 29.57 -21.46
C PHE A 480 6.67 29.58 -19.98
N LYS A 481 5.67 30.37 -19.57
CA LYS A 481 5.12 30.38 -18.22
C LYS A 481 3.61 30.45 -18.30
N ILE A 482 2.94 29.39 -17.90
CA ILE A 482 1.48 29.23 -18.05
C ILE A 482 0.86 29.09 -16.66
N ASP A 483 -0.17 29.88 -16.38
CA ASP A 483 -0.99 29.77 -15.17
C ASP A 483 -2.06 28.69 -15.32
N TYR A 484 -2.01 27.65 -14.48
CA TYR A 484 -3.01 26.59 -14.44
C TYR A 484 -3.90 26.62 -13.18
N SER A 485 -3.88 27.70 -12.42
CA SER A 485 -4.76 27.88 -11.26
C SER A 485 -6.22 27.88 -11.70
N LYS A 486 -6.99 26.91 -11.20
CA LYS A 486 -8.42 26.83 -11.51
C LYS A 486 -9.18 28.07 -11.06
N GLN A 487 -8.82 28.65 -9.92
CA GLN A 487 -9.47 29.82 -9.37
C GLN A 487 -9.21 31.04 -10.27
N ARG A 488 -7.93 31.41 -10.49
CA ARG A 488 -7.57 32.55 -11.34
C ARG A 488 -8.10 32.40 -12.76
N THR A 489 -7.98 31.21 -13.36
CA THR A 489 -8.51 30.98 -14.72
C THR A 489 -10.03 30.97 -14.78
N ALA A 490 -10.73 30.55 -13.74
CA ALA A 490 -12.18 30.59 -13.67
C ALA A 490 -12.69 32.02 -13.49
N GLU A 491 -12.06 32.83 -12.66
CA GLU A 491 -12.38 34.24 -12.47
C GLU A 491 -12.21 35.02 -13.77
N MET A 492 -11.08 34.89 -14.44
CA MET A 492 -10.83 35.54 -15.73
C MET A 492 -11.76 35.07 -16.83
N ARG A 493 -12.10 33.78 -16.89
CA ARG A 493 -13.09 33.26 -17.86
C ARG A 493 -14.50 33.78 -17.58
N LYS A 494 -14.86 33.93 -16.32
CA LYS A 494 -16.16 34.48 -15.93
C LYS A 494 -16.25 35.97 -16.29
N GLU A 495 -15.17 36.71 -16.07
CA GLU A 495 -15.12 38.14 -16.33
C GLU A 495 -14.99 38.47 -17.82
N LYS A 496 -14.11 37.76 -18.56
CA LYS A 496 -13.74 38.06 -19.95
C LYS A 496 -14.24 37.06 -21.00
N GLY A 497 -14.87 35.95 -20.58
CA GLY A 497 -15.35 34.90 -21.48
C GLY A 497 -14.27 34.17 -22.29
N GLY A 498 -13.02 34.26 -21.84
CA GLY A 498 -11.85 33.81 -22.61
C GLY A 498 -11.69 32.30 -22.70
N LYS A 499 -11.10 31.83 -23.80
CA LYS A 499 -10.80 30.42 -24.09
C LYS A 499 -9.30 30.14 -24.27
N LEU A 500 -8.45 31.16 -24.10
CA LEU A 500 -7.00 31.01 -24.20
C LEU A 500 -6.36 30.55 -22.88
N PRO A 501 -5.19 29.90 -22.93
CA PRO A 501 -4.34 29.77 -21.76
C PRO A 501 -3.89 31.14 -21.26
N ILE A 502 -3.68 31.27 -19.95
CA ILE A 502 -3.14 32.48 -19.33
C ILE A 502 -1.64 32.30 -19.16
N GLY A 503 -0.84 33.25 -19.63
CA GLY A 503 0.61 33.18 -19.49
C GLY A 503 1.39 33.87 -20.58
N GLU A 504 2.69 33.63 -20.59
CA GLU A 504 3.64 34.20 -21.54
C GLU A 504 4.44 33.13 -22.28
N VAL A 505 4.80 33.41 -23.54
CA VAL A 505 5.69 32.61 -24.38
C VAL A 505 6.70 33.53 -25.04
N LYS A 506 7.98 33.17 -24.97
CA LYS A 506 9.07 33.81 -25.69
C LYS A 506 9.72 32.76 -26.57
N ALA A 507 9.88 33.04 -27.86
CA ALA A 507 10.56 32.12 -28.75
C ALA A 507 11.60 32.83 -29.62
N ASP A 508 12.73 32.16 -29.77
CA ASP A 508 13.76 32.49 -30.74
C ASP A 508 13.64 31.46 -31.87
N VAL A 509 13.21 31.95 -33.05
CA VAL A 509 12.94 31.13 -34.21
C VAL A 509 14.08 31.33 -35.22
N ARG A 510 14.96 30.32 -35.32
CA ARG A 510 16.06 30.35 -36.29
C ARG A 510 15.55 30.33 -37.72
N SER A 511 14.58 29.48 -37.99
CA SER A 511 13.91 29.47 -39.30
C SER A 511 12.49 28.93 -39.21
N VAL A 512 11.61 29.43 -40.03
CA VAL A 512 10.28 28.89 -40.26
C VAL A 512 9.91 28.96 -41.73
N ALA A 513 9.45 27.84 -42.30
CA ALA A 513 8.97 27.78 -43.68
C ALA A 513 7.49 28.18 -43.74
N TYR A 514 7.18 29.11 -44.66
CA TYR A 514 5.83 29.52 -44.97
C TYR A 514 5.66 29.58 -46.49
N ARG A 515 4.83 28.72 -47.05
CA ARG A 515 4.74 28.50 -48.52
C ARG A 515 6.13 28.17 -49.11
N ASN A 516 6.63 29.00 -50.00
CA ASN A 516 7.92 28.84 -50.67
C ASN A 516 9.01 29.78 -50.07
N ILE A 517 8.73 30.41 -48.94
CA ILE A 517 9.64 31.36 -48.30
C ILE A 517 10.07 30.81 -46.94
N THR A 518 11.36 30.87 -46.68
CA THR A 518 11.91 30.63 -45.35
C THR A 518 12.20 31.97 -44.67
N LEU A 519 11.56 32.19 -43.51
CA LEU A 519 11.83 33.34 -42.68
C LEU A 519 12.86 32.91 -41.60
N GLU A 520 13.87 33.74 -41.42
CA GLU A 520 14.97 33.43 -40.50
C GLU A 520 15.13 34.52 -39.43
N ASN A 521 15.73 34.15 -38.29
CA ASN A 521 16.08 35.07 -37.19
C ASN A 521 14.89 35.87 -36.64
N LEU A 522 13.80 35.18 -36.33
CA LEU A 522 12.59 35.77 -35.76
C LEU A 522 12.64 35.66 -34.23
N MET A 523 12.35 36.74 -33.55
CA MET A 523 12.10 36.75 -32.14
C MET A 523 10.63 37.02 -31.87
N THR A 524 9.97 36.19 -31.09
CA THR A 524 8.56 36.39 -30.76
C THR A 524 8.34 36.42 -29.23
N PHE A 525 7.46 37.32 -28.86
CA PHE A 525 6.91 37.40 -27.53
C PHE A 525 5.39 37.40 -27.60
N MET A 526 4.75 36.64 -26.75
CA MET A 526 3.29 36.60 -26.66
C MET A 526 2.92 36.51 -25.16
N GLU A 527 1.93 37.28 -24.79
CA GLU A 527 1.28 37.24 -23.48
C GLU A 527 -0.23 37.09 -23.66
N SER A 528 -0.86 36.29 -22.81
CA SER A 528 -2.30 36.07 -22.84
C SER A 528 -2.91 36.19 -21.46
N ASP A 529 -4.03 36.91 -21.37
CA ASP A 529 -4.86 37.05 -20.18
C ASP A 529 -6.05 36.06 -20.14
N GLY A 530 -6.11 35.16 -21.10
CA GLY A 530 -7.18 34.17 -21.24
C GLY A 530 -8.25 34.50 -22.28
N ALA A 531 -8.48 35.77 -22.57
CA ALA A 531 -9.42 36.25 -23.61
C ALA A 531 -8.70 36.89 -24.79
N LEU A 532 -7.64 37.62 -24.50
CA LEU A 532 -6.80 38.32 -25.43
C LEU A 532 -5.36 37.80 -25.32
N ALA A 533 -4.76 37.44 -26.44
CA ALA A 533 -3.32 37.24 -26.55
C ALA A 533 -2.72 38.37 -27.38
N GLU A 534 -1.74 39.05 -26.85
CA GLU A 534 -1.00 40.12 -27.53
C GLU A 534 0.47 39.76 -27.65
N GLY A 535 1.10 40.21 -28.70
CA GLY A 535 2.49 39.91 -28.89
C GLY A 535 3.10 40.62 -30.06
N HIS A 536 4.37 40.38 -30.29
CA HIS A 536 5.09 40.87 -31.44
C HIS A 536 6.05 39.81 -31.98
N VAL A 537 6.26 39.85 -33.26
CA VAL A 537 7.32 39.12 -33.96
C VAL A 537 8.28 40.16 -34.56
N THR A 538 9.55 40.02 -34.23
CA THR A 538 10.60 40.87 -34.79
C THR A 538 11.46 40.03 -35.74
N LEU A 539 11.56 40.47 -36.97
CA LEU A 539 12.50 39.95 -37.95
C LEU A 539 13.67 40.92 -38.06
N LYS A 540 14.86 40.47 -37.66
CA LYS A 540 16.09 41.27 -37.74
C LYS A 540 16.75 41.09 -39.08
N GLY A 541 16.68 42.11 -39.96
CA GLY A 541 17.41 42.18 -41.21
C GLY A 541 18.74 42.93 -41.10
N GLN A 542 19.59 42.87 -42.13
CA GLN A 542 20.87 43.58 -42.15
C GLN A 542 20.68 45.10 -42.09
N MET A 543 19.69 45.65 -42.81
CA MET A 543 19.42 47.07 -42.91
C MET A 543 18.12 47.54 -42.24
N THR A 544 17.19 46.61 -42.02
CA THR A 544 15.85 46.97 -41.56
C THR A 544 15.32 45.89 -40.64
N ASP A 545 14.81 46.29 -39.48
CA ASP A 545 14.06 45.37 -38.60
C ASP A 545 12.55 45.53 -38.90
N LEU A 546 11.88 44.43 -39.19
CA LEU A 546 10.42 44.36 -39.33
C LEU A 546 9.84 43.89 -38.01
N MET A 547 8.96 44.67 -37.43
CA MET A 547 8.20 44.31 -36.25
C MET A 547 6.72 44.14 -36.62
N LEU A 548 6.16 42.98 -36.33
CA LEU A 548 4.74 42.71 -36.48
C LEU A 548 4.11 42.61 -35.10
N GLU A 549 3.29 43.59 -34.75
CA GLU A 549 2.44 43.49 -33.56
C GLU A 549 1.17 42.73 -33.94
N PHE A 550 0.80 41.77 -33.13
CA PHE A 550 -0.45 41.00 -33.33
C PHE A 550 -1.25 40.98 -32.02
N SER A 551 -2.57 40.94 -32.21
CA SER A 551 -3.48 40.60 -31.11
C SER A 551 -4.49 39.57 -31.58
N PHE A 552 -4.74 38.58 -30.76
CA PHE A 552 -5.69 37.49 -30.99
C PHE A 552 -6.70 37.45 -29.84
N THR A 553 -7.97 37.75 -30.17
CA THR A 553 -9.08 37.62 -29.22
C THR A 553 -9.80 36.32 -29.48
N ASN A 554 -10.01 35.51 -28.43
CA ASN A 554 -10.77 34.29 -28.50
C ASN A 554 -11.69 34.17 -27.26
N THR A 555 -12.92 34.57 -27.44
CA THR A 555 -13.99 34.50 -26.45
C THR A 555 -15.12 33.61 -26.93
N ALA A 556 -16.15 33.44 -26.09
CA ALA A 556 -17.35 32.68 -26.49
C ALA A 556 -18.09 33.35 -27.67
N GLU A 557 -17.98 34.66 -27.77
CA GLU A 557 -18.75 35.49 -28.71
C GLU A 557 -17.92 35.93 -29.96
N MET A 558 -16.60 35.98 -29.86
CA MET A 558 -15.78 36.56 -30.89
C MET A 558 -14.40 35.89 -31.03
N GLN A 559 -14.01 35.61 -32.27
CA GLN A 559 -12.63 35.34 -32.65
C GLN A 559 -12.15 36.42 -33.59
N LYS A 560 -11.08 37.12 -33.25
CA LYS A 560 -10.53 38.22 -34.04
C LYS A 560 -9.02 38.24 -33.99
N VAL A 561 -8.41 38.38 -35.16
CA VAL A 561 -6.95 38.57 -35.29
C VAL A 561 -6.73 39.99 -35.86
N LYS A 562 -5.83 40.72 -35.23
CA LYS A 562 -5.32 42.00 -35.72
C LYS A 562 -3.80 41.89 -35.86
N VAL A 563 -3.27 42.41 -36.97
CA VAL A 563 -1.82 42.47 -37.20
C VAL A 563 -1.48 43.89 -37.65
N LYS A 564 -0.47 44.47 -37.02
CA LYS A 564 0.04 45.81 -37.37
C LYS A 564 1.54 45.70 -37.67
N PRO A 565 1.97 45.91 -38.91
CA PRO A 565 3.38 45.97 -39.26
C PRO A 565 4.00 47.30 -38.84
N ARG A 566 5.23 47.25 -38.33
CA ARG A 566 6.09 48.41 -38.10
C ARG A 566 7.47 48.14 -38.67
N LEU A 567 7.99 49.06 -39.49
CA LEU A 567 9.33 49.00 -40.04
C LEU A 567 10.25 49.95 -39.25
N LYS A 568 11.39 49.42 -38.82
CA LYS A 568 12.41 50.21 -38.15
C LYS A 568 13.70 50.11 -38.96
N TYR A 569 14.10 51.27 -39.54
CA TYR A 569 15.35 51.33 -40.28
C TYR A 569 16.53 51.51 -39.29
N ARG A 570 17.61 50.76 -39.53
CA ARG A 570 18.88 50.98 -38.87
C ARG A 570 19.64 52.04 -39.65
N HIS A 571 19.93 53.18 -39.04
CA HIS A 571 20.87 54.12 -39.60
C HIS A 571 22.26 53.48 -39.63
N LEU A 572 22.78 53.19 -40.81
CA LEU A 572 24.19 52.92 -40.99
C LEU A 572 24.90 54.24 -40.74
N VAL A 573 25.50 54.41 -39.58
CA VAL A 573 26.51 55.44 -39.34
C VAL A 573 27.73 55.00 -40.12
N GLY A 574 27.92 55.55 -41.32
CA GLY A 574 29.16 55.35 -42.06
C GLY A 574 30.33 55.85 -41.26
N SER A 575 31.28 54.97 -40.99
CA SER A 575 32.61 55.34 -40.54
C SER A 575 33.48 55.73 -41.71
#